data_b7407945b0aa5d8368554fae30341925
#
_entry.id   b7407945b0aa5d8368554fae30341925
#
_cell.length_a   1.000
_cell.length_b   1.000
_cell.length_c   1.000
_cell.angle_alpha   90.00
_cell.angle_beta   90.00
_cell.angle_gamma   90.00
#
_symmetry.space_group_name_H-M   'P 1'
#
loop_
_entity.id
_entity.type
_entity.pdbx_description
1 polymer ?
#
loop_
_entity_poly.entity_id
_entity_poly.type
_entity_poly.pdbx_seq_one_letter_code
_entity_poly.pdbx_strand_id
1 'polypeptide(L)'
;MLTLADLGNCFEGIVPATLATAAADGTPNVTRISKVHHVDDEHVSISNQFLSKTQRNVAENPNASLLVIDPLTYDSYKLLLVFERAEKRGPLFDRMHRDIEAVAALTGMTGIFKLRSADVYRVTEIERERG
;
A
#
# COMPACT_ATOMS: atom_id res chain seq x y z
N MET A 1 -7.10 7.75 -20.10
CA MET A 1 -6.20 6.84 -19.32
C MET A 1 -6.21 7.27 -17.85
N LEU A 2 -6.40 6.32 -16.96
CA LEU A 2 -6.37 6.60 -15.52
C LEU A 2 -4.94 6.82 -15.04
N THR A 3 -4.79 7.79 -14.13
CA THR A 3 -3.53 8.08 -13.45
C THR A 3 -3.71 7.96 -11.94
N LEU A 4 -2.61 7.87 -11.21
CA LEU A 4 -2.69 7.84 -9.73
C LEU A 4 -3.31 9.11 -9.16
N ALA A 5 -3.11 10.24 -9.81
CA ALA A 5 -3.73 11.51 -9.40
C ALA A 5 -5.26 11.44 -9.49
N ASP A 6 -5.81 10.69 -10.44
CA ASP A 6 -7.26 10.52 -10.58
C ASP A 6 -7.87 9.72 -9.42
N LEU A 7 -7.05 8.95 -8.69
CA LEU A 7 -7.47 8.10 -7.60
C LEU A 7 -7.18 8.69 -6.21
N GLY A 8 -6.99 10.01 -6.13
CA GLY A 8 -6.56 10.67 -4.88
C GLY A 8 -7.40 10.33 -3.66
N ASN A 9 -8.72 10.23 -3.81
CA ASN A 9 -9.62 9.90 -2.71
C ASN A 9 -9.41 8.47 -2.17
N CYS A 10 -8.86 7.57 -2.99
CA CYS A 10 -8.58 6.19 -2.59
C CYS A 10 -7.41 6.10 -1.61
N PHE A 11 -6.57 7.14 -1.54
CA PHE A 11 -5.34 7.13 -0.73
C PHE A 11 -5.48 7.88 0.60
N GLU A 12 -6.69 8.25 0.98
CA GLU A 12 -6.94 8.99 2.23
C GLU A 12 -7.07 8.09 3.46
N GLY A 13 -7.08 6.78 3.27
CA GLY A 13 -7.18 5.83 4.38
C GLY A 13 -8.57 5.67 4.97
N ILE A 14 -9.61 6.07 4.24
CA ILE A 14 -11.00 5.95 4.68
C ILE A 14 -11.51 4.53 4.52
N VAL A 15 -11.24 3.92 3.35
CA VAL A 15 -11.57 2.52 3.08
C VAL A 15 -10.26 1.74 2.99
N PRO A 16 -10.10 0.64 3.74
CA PRO A 16 -8.90 -0.18 3.63
C PRO A 16 -8.73 -0.75 2.23
N ALA A 17 -7.48 -0.83 1.78
CA ALA A 17 -7.11 -1.47 0.53
C ALA A 17 -6.85 -2.96 0.75
N THR A 18 -6.86 -3.72 -0.33
CA THR A 18 -6.54 -5.15 -0.31
C THR A 18 -5.34 -5.40 -1.19
N LEU A 19 -4.28 -5.97 -0.59
CA LEU A 19 -3.04 -6.29 -1.29
C LEU A 19 -2.94 -7.80 -1.47
N ALA A 20 -2.75 -8.23 -2.71
CA ALA A 20 -2.52 -9.63 -3.05
C ALA A 20 -1.10 -9.81 -3.56
N THR A 21 -0.41 -10.78 -3.00
CA THR A 21 0.94 -11.19 -3.39
C THR A 21 0.97 -12.71 -3.55
N ALA A 22 2.04 -13.25 -4.13
CA ALA A 22 2.21 -14.68 -4.27
C ALA A 22 3.65 -15.06 -3.94
N ALA A 23 3.79 -16.25 -3.35
CA ALA A 23 5.10 -16.86 -3.16
C ALA A 23 5.70 -17.33 -4.48
N ALA A 24 6.97 -17.73 -4.48
CA ALA A 24 7.64 -18.22 -5.67
C ALA A 24 6.93 -19.43 -6.30
N ASP A 25 6.27 -20.25 -5.51
CA ASP A 25 5.52 -21.42 -5.98
C ASP A 25 4.08 -21.09 -6.42
N GLY A 26 3.70 -19.82 -6.36
CA GLY A 26 2.35 -19.37 -6.74
C GLY A 26 1.34 -19.32 -5.60
N THR A 27 1.70 -19.74 -4.40
CA THR A 27 0.78 -19.70 -3.26
C THR A 27 0.38 -18.26 -2.96
N PRO A 28 -0.94 -17.92 -3.00
CA PRO A 28 -1.40 -16.55 -2.81
C PRO A 28 -1.44 -16.15 -1.35
N ASN A 29 -1.30 -14.85 -1.12
CA ASN A 29 -1.54 -14.23 0.17
C ASN A 29 -2.30 -12.93 -0.04
N VAL A 30 -3.36 -12.72 0.73
CA VAL A 30 -4.17 -11.51 0.65
C VAL A 30 -4.19 -10.86 2.03
N THR A 31 -3.91 -9.56 2.07
CA THR A 31 -3.90 -8.82 3.32
C THR A 31 -4.57 -7.46 3.16
N ARG A 32 -5.08 -6.92 4.26
CA ARG A 32 -5.67 -5.60 4.31
C ARG A 32 -4.62 -4.55 4.64
N ILE A 33 -4.69 -3.43 3.94
CA ILE A 33 -3.81 -2.28 4.12
C ILE A 33 -4.68 -1.10 4.55
N SER A 34 -4.42 -0.54 5.72
CA SER A 34 -5.24 0.56 6.24
C SER A 34 -5.09 1.85 5.42
N LYS A 35 -3.91 2.11 4.91
CA LYS A 35 -3.66 3.28 4.07
C LYS A 35 -2.52 3.01 3.08
N VAL A 36 -2.76 3.36 1.83
CA VAL A 36 -1.74 3.36 0.78
C VAL A 36 -1.25 4.80 0.61
N HIS A 37 0.05 5.00 0.53
CA HIS A 37 0.63 6.32 0.36
C HIS A 37 0.97 6.57 -1.10
N HIS A 38 0.47 7.65 -1.66
CA HIS A 38 0.80 8.10 -3.01
C HIS A 38 2.16 8.78 -2.97
N VAL A 39 3.14 8.24 -3.69
CA VAL A 39 4.52 8.75 -3.68
C VAL A 39 4.73 9.74 -4.82
N ASP A 40 4.45 9.32 -6.04
CA ASP A 40 4.59 10.12 -7.26
C ASP A 40 3.66 9.56 -8.36
N ASP A 41 3.84 10.01 -9.61
CA ASP A 41 2.97 9.61 -10.71
C ASP A 41 2.97 8.12 -11.00
N GLU A 42 4.00 7.39 -10.59
CA GLU A 42 4.18 5.98 -10.92
C GLU A 42 4.30 5.07 -9.69
N HIS A 43 4.37 5.63 -8.48
CA HIS A 43 4.70 4.86 -7.29
C HIS A 43 3.71 5.06 -6.16
N VAL A 44 3.46 3.98 -5.45
CA VAL A 44 2.76 3.98 -4.17
C VAL A 44 3.65 3.31 -3.14
N SER A 45 3.42 3.62 -1.86
CA SER A 45 4.14 3.00 -0.77
C SER A 45 3.18 2.42 0.26
N ILE A 46 3.57 1.29 0.81
CA ILE A 46 2.80 0.57 1.81
C ILE A 46 3.68 0.44 3.05
N SER A 47 3.11 0.76 4.22
CA SER A 47 3.84 0.64 5.47
C SER A 47 4.01 -0.84 5.84
N ASN A 48 5.25 -1.25 6.09
CA ASN A 48 5.55 -2.56 6.63
C ASN A 48 5.69 -2.47 8.14
N GLN A 49 4.71 -3.01 8.84
CA GLN A 49 4.71 -3.13 10.30
C GLN A 49 4.70 -4.60 10.72
N PHE A 50 3.81 -5.39 10.10
CA PHE A 50 3.60 -6.80 10.44
C PHE A 50 3.53 -7.70 9.21
N LEU A 51 3.89 -7.19 8.03
CA LEU A 51 3.65 -7.88 6.76
C LEU A 51 4.78 -8.85 6.38
N SER A 52 5.17 -9.74 7.31
CA SER A 52 6.29 -10.65 7.09
C SER A 52 6.08 -11.60 5.91
N LYS A 53 4.86 -12.11 5.72
CA LYS A 53 4.52 -12.96 4.58
C LYS A 53 4.58 -12.20 3.27
N THR A 54 4.01 -10.98 3.25
CA THR A 54 4.04 -10.10 2.08
C THR A 54 5.48 -9.77 1.70
N GLN A 55 6.33 -9.43 2.67
CA GLN A 55 7.74 -9.13 2.41
C GLN A 55 8.49 -10.31 1.81
N ARG A 56 8.29 -11.50 2.33
CA ARG A 56 8.92 -12.71 1.75
C ARG A 56 8.44 -12.95 0.34
N ASN A 57 7.13 -12.79 0.10
CA ASN A 57 6.56 -12.99 -1.23
C ASN A 57 7.15 -12.04 -2.26
N VAL A 58 7.18 -10.73 -1.96
CA VAL A 58 7.66 -9.75 -2.93
C VAL A 58 9.16 -9.78 -3.14
N ALA A 59 9.92 -10.33 -2.19
CA ALA A 59 11.35 -10.57 -2.38
C ALA A 59 11.60 -11.66 -3.41
N GLU A 60 10.74 -12.67 -3.50
CA GLU A 60 10.85 -13.78 -4.43
C GLU A 60 10.05 -13.54 -5.72
N ASN A 61 8.89 -12.89 -5.60
CA ASN A 61 7.99 -12.57 -6.71
C ASN A 61 7.51 -11.13 -6.52
N PRO A 62 8.10 -10.17 -7.24
CA PRO A 62 7.82 -8.75 -7.01
C PRO A 62 6.45 -8.29 -7.51
N ASN A 63 5.75 -9.14 -8.26
CA ASN A 63 4.42 -8.80 -8.78
C ASN A 63 3.37 -8.86 -7.68
N ALA A 64 2.53 -7.82 -7.62
CA ALA A 64 1.45 -7.72 -6.67
C ALA A 64 0.25 -7.04 -7.31
N SER A 65 -0.92 -7.18 -6.71
CA SER A 65 -2.08 -6.40 -7.11
C SER A 65 -2.72 -5.76 -5.88
N LEU A 66 -3.22 -4.55 -6.09
CA LEU A 66 -3.80 -3.74 -5.04
C LEU A 66 -5.20 -3.31 -5.47
N LEU A 67 -6.19 -3.59 -4.63
CA LEU A 67 -7.55 -3.12 -4.82
C LEU A 67 -7.78 -1.92 -3.91
N VAL A 68 -8.13 -0.77 -4.51
CA VAL A 68 -8.47 0.45 -3.77
C VAL A 68 -9.88 0.87 -4.12
N ILE A 69 -10.55 1.51 -3.17
CA ILE A 69 -11.95 1.93 -3.31
C ILE A 69 -12.05 3.41 -3.03
N ASP A 70 -12.74 4.13 -3.94
CA ASP A 70 -13.04 5.53 -3.74
C ASP A 70 -14.19 5.65 -2.70
N PRO A 71 -13.98 6.30 -1.56
CA PRO A 71 -15.00 6.37 -0.51
C PRO A 71 -16.20 7.23 -0.90
N LEU A 72 -16.08 8.10 -1.90
CA LEU A 72 -17.17 8.98 -2.33
C LEU A 72 -18.08 8.34 -3.35
N THR A 73 -17.51 7.55 -4.27
CA THR A 73 -18.26 6.95 -5.38
C THR A 73 -18.46 5.44 -5.24
N TYR A 74 -17.68 4.80 -4.37
CA TYR A 74 -17.56 3.35 -4.23
C TYR A 74 -17.01 2.65 -5.48
N ASP A 75 -16.49 3.40 -6.43
CA ASP A 75 -15.73 2.81 -7.53
C ASP A 75 -14.50 2.10 -6.99
N SER A 76 -14.20 0.95 -7.53
CA SER A 76 -12.99 0.21 -7.17
C SER A 76 -12.04 0.13 -8.34
N TYR A 77 -10.77 0.15 -8.02
CA TYR A 77 -9.68 0.14 -9.00
C TYR A 77 -8.66 -0.92 -8.60
N LYS A 78 -8.20 -1.67 -9.59
CA LYS A 78 -7.12 -2.62 -9.41
C LYS A 78 -5.84 -2.03 -9.99
N LEU A 79 -4.81 -1.98 -9.15
CA LEU A 79 -3.48 -1.54 -9.54
C LEU A 79 -2.57 -2.75 -9.63
N LEU A 80 -1.94 -2.94 -10.78
CA LEU A 80 -0.87 -3.92 -10.92
C LEU A 80 0.43 -3.27 -10.49
N LEU A 81 1.15 -3.94 -9.61
CA LEU A 81 2.31 -3.41 -8.92
C LEU A 81 3.54 -4.29 -9.13
N VAL A 82 4.70 -3.66 -9.13
CA VAL A 82 5.98 -4.34 -9.04
C VAL A 82 6.74 -3.75 -7.85
N PHE A 83 7.10 -4.60 -6.89
CA PHE A 83 7.89 -4.16 -5.75
C PHE A 83 9.27 -3.71 -6.21
N GLU A 84 9.71 -2.54 -5.74
CA GLU A 84 11.01 -1.98 -6.10
C GLU A 84 12.00 -1.99 -4.95
N ARG A 85 11.59 -1.50 -3.78
CA ARG A 85 12.52 -1.34 -2.65
C ARG A 85 11.79 -1.13 -1.34
N ALA A 86 12.48 -1.45 -0.27
CA ALA A 86 12.06 -1.13 1.10
C ALA A 86 12.94 0.00 1.64
N GLU A 87 12.36 1.16 1.88
CA GLU A 87 13.07 2.30 2.46
C GLU A 87 12.94 2.26 3.97
N LYS A 88 14.09 2.20 4.66
CA LYS A 88 14.14 2.11 6.12
C LYS A 88 14.49 3.44 6.78
N ARG A 89 14.68 4.49 5.99
CA ARG A 89 14.99 5.85 6.42
C ARG A 89 14.79 6.80 5.24
N GLY A 90 14.81 8.09 5.52
CA GLY A 90 14.68 9.13 4.51
C GLY A 90 13.31 9.81 4.54
N PRO A 91 13.07 10.79 3.63
CA PRO A 91 11.86 11.62 3.67
C PRO A 91 10.55 10.85 3.60
N LEU A 92 10.45 9.84 2.73
CA LEU A 92 9.23 9.03 2.62
C LEU A 92 8.97 8.24 3.90
N PHE A 93 10.00 7.56 4.41
CA PHE A 93 9.90 6.82 5.68
C PHE A 93 9.46 7.75 6.81
N ASP A 94 10.08 8.93 6.93
CA ASP A 94 9.78 9.89 7.98
C ASP A 94 8.33 10.40 7.88
N ARG A 95 7.85 10.67 6.67
CA ARG A 95 6.48 11.10 6.43
C ARG A 95 5.48 10.02 6.85
N MET A 96 5.72 8.78 6.46
CA MET A 96 4.85 7.67 6.80
C MET A 96 4.88 7.38 8.30
N HIS A 97 6.04 7.49 8.92
CA HIS A 97 6.18 7.33 10.36
C HIS A 97 5.37 8.39 11.11
N ARG A 98 5.40 9.65 10.67
CA ARG A 98 4.59 10.71 11.27
C ARG A 98 3.10 10.45 11.15
N ASP A 99 2.65 9.94 10.00
CA ASP A 99 1.24 9.59 9.79
C ASP A 99 0.79 8.50 10.75
N ILE A 100 1.60 7.47 10.95
CA ILE A 100 1.31 6.38 11.88
C ILE A 100 1.26 6.89 13.32
N GLU A 101 2.21 7.73 13.72
CA GLU A 101 2.24 8.32 15.05
C GLU A 101 1.02 9.21 15.32
N ALA A 102 0.58 9.97 14.31
CA ALA A 102 -0.61 10.82 14.44
C ALA A 102 -1.87 9.98 14.68
N VAL A 103 -2.05 8.90 13.94
CA VAL A 103 -3.19 7.99 14.12
C VAL A 103 -3.12 7.29 15.49
N ALA A 104 -1.94 6.83 15.87
CA ALA A 104 -1.73 6.19 17.16
C ALA A 104 -2.05 7.14 18.34
N ALA A 105 -1.66 8.41 18.23
CA ALA A 105 -1.96 9.43 19.25
C ALA A 105 -3.47 9.65 19.40
N LEU A 106 -4.21 9.69 18.28
CA LEU A 106 -5.66 9.87 18.28
C LEU A 106 -6.42 8.68 18.90
N THR A 107 -5.85 7.48 18.79
CA THR A 107 -6.49 6.25 19.28
C THR A 107 -5.93 5.77 20.61
N GLY A 108 -4.99 6.49 21.22
CA GLY A 108 -4.35 6.09 22.46
C GLY A 108 -3.39 4.91 22.32
N MET A 109 -2.92 4.65 21.12
CA MET A 109 -2.06 3.51 20.81
C MET A 109 -0.61 3.91 20.50
N THR A 110 -0.16 5.02 21.06
CA THR A 110 1.21 5.53 20.86
C THR A 110 2.25 4.48 21.24
N GLY A 111 3.20 4.22 20.34
CA GLY A 111 4.28 3.27 20.56
C GLY A 111 3.94 1.81 20.28
N ILE A 112 2.68 1.48 19.98
CA ILE A 112 2.27 0.11 19.68
C ILE A 112 2.63 -0.29 18.24
N PHE A 113 2.47 0.65 17.30
CA PHE A 113 2.78 0.40 15.90
C PHE A 113 4.16 0.96 15.56
N LYS A 114 5.02 0.11 15.01
CA LYS A 114 6.34 0.50 14.54
C LYS A 114 6.46 0.30 13.04
N LEU A 115 6.81 1.37 12.34
CA LEU A 115 7.14 1.28 10.93
C LEU A 115 8.52 0.63 10.79
N ARG A 116 8.59 -0.50 10.09
CA ARG A 116 9.83 -1.20 9.79
C ARG A 116 10.46 -0.71 8.49
N SER A 117 9.62 -0.48 7.49
CA SER A 117 10.04 0.06 6.20
C SER A 117 8.86 0.68 5.47
N ALA A 118 9.17 1.61 4.59
CA ALA A 118 8.26 2.11 3.57
C ALA A 118 8.52 1.29 2.31
N ASP A 119 7.60 0.37 1.98
CA ASP A 119 7.76 -0.53 0.84
C ASP A 119 7.22 0.15 -0.40
N VAL A 120 8.10 0.44 -1.36
CA VAL A 120 7.77 1.19 -2.57
C VAL A 120 7.50 0.24 -3.72
N TYR A 121 6.35 0.44 -4.37
CA TYR A 121 5.90 -0.33 -5.51
C TYR A 121 5.70 0.61 -6.70
N ARG A 122 6.13 0.16 -7.87
CA ARG A 122 5.82 0.85 -9.13
C ARG A 122 4.48 0.34 -9.65
N VAL A 123 3.62 1.27 -10.05
CA VAL A 123 2.31 0.95 -10.63
C VAL A 123 2.49 0.78 -12.14
N THR A 124 2.18 -0.41 -12.65
CA THR A 124 2.33 -0.71 -14.08
C THR A 124 1.02 -0.59 -14.84
N GLU A 125 -0.11 -0.75 -14.16
CA GLU A 125 -1.43 -0.68 -14.80
C GLU A 125 -2.48 -0.30 -13.76
N ILE A 126 -3.47 0.47 -14.19
CA ILE A 126 -4.63 0.83 -13.37
C ILE A 126 -5.87 0.43 -14.15
N GLU A 127 -6.71 -0.41 -13.55
CA GLU A 127 -7.97 -0.85 -14.14
C GLU A 127 -9.14 -0.47 -13.24
N ARG A 128 -10.18 0.10 -13.82
CA ARG A 128 -11.43 0.29 -13.10
C ARG A 128 -12.17 -1.05 -13.05
N GLU A 129 -12.43 -1.53 -11.84
CA GLU A 129 -13.19 -2.75 -11.66
C GLU A 129 -14.68 -2.48 -11.79
N ARG A 130 -15.36 -3.31 -12.53
CA ARG A 130 -16.81 -3.28 -12.67
C ARG A 130 -17.34 -4.60 -12.18
N GLY A 131 -17.84 -4.58 -10.97
CA GLY A 131 -18.35 -5.78 -10.33
C GLY A 131 -19.71 -6.18 -10.77
#